data_79216a9347e036781d4ebdd931fc44c6
#
_entry.id   79216a9347e036781d4ebdd931fc44c6
#
_cell.length_a   1.000
_cell.length_b   1.000
_cell.length_c   1.000
_cell.angle_alpha   90.00
_cell.angle_beta   90.00
_cell.angle_gamma   90.00
#
_symmetry.space_group_name_H-M   'P 1'
#
loop_
_entity.id
_entity.type
_entity.pdbx_description
1 polymer ?
#
loop_
_entity_poly.entity_id
_entity_poly.type
_entity_poly.pdbx_seq_one_letter_code
_entity_poly.pdbx_strand_id
1 'polypeptide(L)'
;MYTGSLVLKSLSVVDKWKERRNQGQGPLFDSIKTILQEVPSWILPSASNILFWRNLVVAPLTEELVFRACMIPLLLCGGFKVYAVILLCPVFFSLAHLNHMMEIYNRHRYSLLKASMVIGRQLGYTVIFGSYASFLFIRTGHLVSPLVAHMFCNYMGLPVIFVRRKGLVTLAFVAGTVTFLGLLFPITQPNMYNERTNNCRCWQGSCSWD
;
A
#
# COMPACT_ATOMS: atom_id res chain seq x y z
N MET A 1 3.84 -1.69 9.13
CA MET A 1 2.43 -2.11 8.94
C MET A 1 2.28 -3.57 8.47
N TYR A 2 3.01 -4.05 7.47
CA TYR A 2 2.85 -5.41 6.92
C TYR A 2 3.71 -6.49 7.57
N THR A 3 4.56 -6.17 8.54
CA THR A 3 5.44 -7.13 9.24
C THR A 3 4.66 -8.29 9.88
N GLY A 4 3.52 -8.01 10.50
CA GLY A 4 2.65 -9.05 11.04
C GLY A 4 2.11 -10.01 9.97
N SER A 5 1.72 -9.49 8.80
CA SER A 5 1.27 -10.32 7.67
C SER A 5 2.42 -11.15 7.07
N LEU A 6 3.63 -10.58 7.00
CA LEU A 6 4.83 -11.30 6.57
C LEU A 6 5.20 -12.42 7.55
N VAL A 7 5.16 -12.14 8.86
CA VAL A 7 5.39 -13.16 9.90
C VAL A 7 4.36 -14.28 9.81
N LEU A 8 3.07 -13.96 9.60
CA LEU A 8 2.02 -14.98 9.40
C LEU A 8 2.28 -15.85 8.17
N LYS A 9 2.66 -15.25 7.04
CA LYS A 9 3.03 -16.01 5.83
C LYS A 9 4.25 -16.89 6.08
N SER A 10 5.28 -16.36 6.75
CA SER A 10 6.48 -17.13 7.10
C SER A 10 6.17 -18.30 8.04
N LEU A 11 5.33 -18.08 9.06
CA LEU A 11 4.89 -19.16 9.97
C LEU A 11 4.10 -20.23 9.21
N SER A 12 3.22 -19.84 8.29
CA SER A 12 2.49 -20.79 7.44
C SER A 12 3.41 -21.64 6.57
N VAL A 13 4.48 -21.05 6.03
CA VAL A 13 5.50 -21.78 5.26
C VAL A 13 6.26 -22.75 6.17
N VAL A 14 6.66 -22.31 7.37
CA VAL A 14 7.34 -23.16 8.35
C VAL A 14 6.44 -24.32 8.81
N ASP A 15 5.15 -24.06 9.05
CA ASP A 15 4.20 -25.10 9.45
C ASP A 15 4.02 -26.15 8.35
N LYS A 16 3.87 -25.72 7.09
CA LYS A 16 3.86 -26.62 5.92
C LYS A 16 5.14 -27.41 5.77
N TRP A 17 6.28 -26.78 6.04
CA TRP A 17 7.58 -27.46 6.01
C TRP A 17 7.70 -28.51 7.11
N LYS A 18 7.27 -28.23 8.34
CA LYS A 18 7.23 -29.19 9.45
C LYS A 18 6.33 -30.38 9.12
N GLU A 19 5.17 -30.13 8.55
CA GLU A 19 4.22 -31.17 8.14
C GLU A 19 4.83 -32.10 7.10
N ARG A 20 5.49 -31.56 6.06
CA ARG A 20 6.21 -32.36 5.04
C ARG A 20 7.38 -33.15 5.63
N ARG A 21 8.13 -32.54 6.55
CA ARG A 21 9.24 -33.24 7.23
C ARG A 21 8.75 -34.43 8.05
N ASN A 22 7.61 -34.30 8.72
CA ASN A 22 7.00 -35.39 9.49
C ASN A 22 6.47 -36.51 8.58
N GLN A 23 6.22 -36.23 7.29
CA GLN A 23 5.82 -37.21 6.27
C GLN A 23 7.02 -37.90 5.61
N GLY A 24 8.26 -37.70 6.12
CA GLY A 24 9.46 -38.40 5.64
C GLY A 24 10.03 -37.90 4.32
N GLN A 25 9.63 -36.72 3.87
CA GLN A 25 10.18 -36.10 2.64
C GLN A 25 11.41 -35.25 2.98
N GLY A 26 12.54 -35.71 2.43
CA GLY A 26 13.86 -35.18 2.17
C GLY A 26 14.50 -33.99 2.89
N PRO A 27 15.80 -33.74 2.65
CA PRO A 27 16.59 -32.71 3.36
C PRO A 27 16.17 -31.29 2.98
N LEU A 28 16.56 -30.31 3.82
CA LEU A 28 16.26 -28.87 3.72
C LEU A 28 16.46 -28.29 2.30
N PHE A 29 17.44 -28.81 1.57
CA PHE A 29 17.78 -28.37 0.22
C PHE A 29 16.68 -28.67 -0.81
N ASP A 30 16.00 -29.81 -0.70
CA ASP A 30 14.87 -30.18 -1.57
C ASP A 30 13.64 -29.32 -1.27
N SER A 31 13.46 -28.92 -0.02
CA SER A 31 12.39 -28.00 0.37
C SER A 31 12.61 -26.59 -0.18
N ILE A 32 13.85 -26.09 -0.17
CA ILE A 32 14.20 -24.78 -0.77
C ILE A 32 14.03 -24.85 -2.30
N LYS A 33 14.49 -25.94 -2.94
CA LYS A 33 14.33 -26.16 -4.37
C LYS A 33 12.85 -26.21 -4.78
N THR A 34 12.02 -26.87 -3.99
CA THR A 34 10.57 -26.93 -4.22
C THR A 34 9.92 -25.57 -4.04
N ILE A 35 10.30 -24.79 -3.02
CA ILE A 35 9.82 -23.40 -2.83
C ILE A 35 10.23 -22.52 -4.01
N LEU A 36 11.48 -22.61 -4.46
CA LEU A 36 11.99 -21.89 -5.62
C LEU A 36 11.32 -22.33 -6.93
N GLN A 37 10.89 -23.59 -7.03
CA GLN A 37 10.14 -24.09 -8.19
C GLN A 37 8.64 -23.76 -8.11
N GLU A 38 8.07 -23.65 -6.91
CA GLU A 38 6.68 -23.21 -6.73
C GLU A 38 6.49 -21.70 -6.99
N VAL A 39 7.51 -20.88 -6.71
CA VAL A 39 7.46 -19.43 -6.98
C VAL A 39 7.14 -19.10 -8.44
N PRO A 40 7.77 -19.72 -9.47
CA PRO A 40 7.36 -19.52 -10.84
C PRO A 40 5.96 -20.05 -11.17
N SER A 41 5.52 -21.13 -10.52
CA SER A 41 4.24 -21.78 -10.84
C SER A 41 3.00 -20.95 -10.46
N TRP A 42 3.12 -20.03 -9.50
CA TRP A 42 2.04 -19.10 -9.18
C TRP A 42 2.30 -17.68 -9.72
N ILE A 43 3.53 -17.32 -10.04
CA ILE A 43 3.86 -16.05 -10.73
C ILE A 43 3.49 -16.11 -12.21
N LEU A 44 3.84 -17.19 -12.92
CA LEU A 44 3.54 -17.35 -14.35
C LEU A 44 2.03 -17.27 -14.68
N PRO A 45 1.12 -17.98 -13.98
CA PRO A 45 -0.31 -17.83 -14.23
C PRO A 45 -0.83 -16.43 -13.86
N SER A 46 -0.22 -15.80 -12.84
CA SER A 46 -0.56 -14.41 -12.48
C SER A 46 -0.06 -13.42 -13.53
N ALA A 47 1.12 -13.64 -14.10
CA ALA A 47 1.69 -12.78 -15.14
C ALA A 47 0.92 -12.85 -16.47
N SER A 48 0.27 -13.97 -16.79
CA SER A 48 -0.61 -14.10 -17.96
C SER A 48 -2.02 -13.56 -17.72
N ASN A 49 -2.36 -13.22 -16.47
CA ASN A 49 -3.69 -12.70 -16.12
C ASN A 49 -3.75 -11.17 -16.30
N ILE A 50 -4.54 -10.73 -17.27
CA ILE A 50 -4.71 -9.29 -17.57
C ILE A 50 -5.30 -8.52 -16.36
N LEU A 51 -6.12 -9.15 -15.52
CA LEU A 51 -6.67 -8.53 -14.32
C LEU A 51 -5.58 -8.27 -13.26
N PHE A 52 -4.57 -9.14 -13.19
CA PHE A 52 -3.43 -8.96 -12.31
C PHE A 52 -2.65 -7.69 -12.70
N TRP A 53 -2.31 -7.52 -13.97
CA TRP A 53 -1.61 -6.34 -14.47
C TRP A 53 -2.44 -5.07 -14.32
N ARG A 54 -3.73 -5.15 -14.62
CA ARG A 54 -4.64 -4.03 -14.43
C ARG A 54 -4.63 -3.55 -12.98
N ASN A 55 -4.79 -4.46 -12.02
CA ASN A 55 -4.96 -4.08 -10.62
C ASN A 55 -3.64 -3.75 -9.92
N LEU A 56 -2.53 -4.35 -10.36
CA LEU A 56 -1.24 -4.16 -9.70
C LEU A 56 -0.40 -3.05 -10.31
N VAL A 57 -0.53 -2.80 -11.61
CA VAL A 57 0.33 -1.83 -12.32
C VAL A 57 -0.49 -0.70 -12.93
N VAL A 58 -1.46 -1.02 -13.79
CA VAL A 58 -2.16 0.00 -14.60
C VAL A 58 -3.01 0.91 -13.72
N ALA A 59 -3.84 0.34 -12.85
CA ALA A 59 -4.68 1.13 -11.96
C ALA A 59 -3.84 1.99 -10.99
N PRO A 60 -2.86 1.44 -10.23
CA PRO A 60 -1.98 2.29 -9.43
C PRO A 60 -1.29 3.40 -10.20
N LEU A 61 -0.77 3.11 -11.40
CA LEU A 61 -0.10 4.12 -12.21
C LEU A 61 -1.05 5.25 -12.62
N THR A 62 -2.23 4.92 -13.11
CA THR A 62 -3.21 5.93 -13.52
C THR A 62 -3.71 6.74 -12.33
N GLU A 63 -3.96 6.11 -11.20
CA GLU A 63 -4.41 6.77 -9.99
C GLU A 63 -3.33 7.70 -9.41
N GLU A 64 -2.07 7.26 -9.35
CA GLU A 64 -0.98 8.11 -8.86
C GLU A 64 -0.69 9.28 -9.81
N LEU A 65 -0.79 9.08 -11.13
CA LEU A 65 -0.68 10.17 -12.11
C LEU A 65 -1.76 11.22 -11.89
N VAL A 66 -3.01 10.83 -11.75
CA VAL A 66 -4.13 11.77 -11.58
C VAL A 66 -4.06 12.47 -10.22
N PHE A 67 -3.98 11.71 -9.12
CA PHE A 67 -4.15 12.26 -7.78
C PHE A 67 -2.85 12.84 -7.20
N ARG A 68 -1.67 12.39 -7.63
CA ARG A 68 -0.40 12.89 -7.09
C ARG A 68 0.31 13.80 -8.09
N ALA A 69 0.53 13.34 -9.32
CA ALA A 69 1.29 14.14 -10.28
C ALA A 69 0.49 15.32 -10.84
N CYS A 70 -0.83 15.22 -10.98
CA CYS A 70 -1.66 16.31 -11.50
C CYS A 70 -2.32 17.11 -10.38
N MET A 71 -3.09 16.48 -9.49
CA MET A 71 -3.94 17.20 -8.55
C MET A 71 -3.13 17.91 -7.44
N ILE A 72 -2.09 17.31 -6.89
CA ILE A 72 -1.28 17.93 -5.84
C ILE A 72 -0.63 19.24 -6.31
N PRO A 73 0.10 19.28 -7.46
CA PRO A 73 0.65 20.54 -7.96
C PRO A 73 -0.41 21.60 -8.23
N LEU A 74 -1.55 21.24 -8.78
CA LEU A 74 -2.66 22.18 -9.04
C LEU A 74 -3.18 22.80 -7.75
N LEU A 75 -3.37 22.01 -6.69
CA LEU A 75 -3.82 22.51 -5.39
C LEU A 75 -2.78 23.41 -4.74
N LEU A 76 -1.49 23.04 -4.81
CA LEU A 76 -0.39 23.86 -4.29
C LEU A 76 -0.26 25.19 -5.05
N CYS A 77 -0.34 25.18 -6.38
CA CYS A 77 -0.36 26.39 -7.20
C CYS A 77 -1.62 27.24 -6.96
N GLY A 78 -2.74 26.61 -6.58
CA GLY A 78 -3.95 27.28 -6.11
C GLY A 78 -3.86 27.90 -4.73
N GLY A 79 -2.68 27.83 -4.07
CA GLY A 79 -2.43 28.45 -2.76
C GLY A 79 -2.88 27.63 -1.55
N PHE A 80 -3.23 26.35 -1.74
CA PHE A 80 -3.56 25.48 -0.61
C PHE A 80 -2.29 25.11 0.15
N LYS A 81 -2.39 25.09 1.48
CA LYS A 81 -1.28 24.69 2.35
C LYS A 81 -1.01 23.20 2.22
N VAL A 82 0.26 22.79 2.33
CA VAL A 82 0.72 21.40 2.16
C VAL A 82 -0.11 20.40 2.98
N TYR A 83 -0.36 20.68 4.25
CA TYR A 83 -1.16 19.79 5.11
C TYR A 83 -2.62 19.66 4.63
N ALA A 84 -3.20 20.74 4.09
CA ALA A 84 -4.53 20.70 3.52
C ALA A 84 -4.57 19.82 2.26
N VAL A 85 -3.56 19.92 1.41
CA VAL A 85 -3.43 19.09 0.21
C VAL A 85 -3.27 17.61 0.56
N ILE A 86 -2.44 17.29 1.58
CA ILE A 86 -2.26 15.90 2.07
C ILE A 86 -3.58 15.29 2.56
N LEU A 87 -4.52 16.09 3.06
CA LEU A 87 -5.81 15.61 3.54
C LEU A 87 -6.91 15.66 2.47
N LEU A 88 -6.96 16.71 1.63
CA LEU A 88 -7.98 16.89 0.61
C LEU A 88 -7.83 15.89 -0.55
N CYS A 89 -6.60 15.72 -1.06
CA CYS A 89 -6.35 14.83 -2.18
C CYS A 89 -6.83 13.39 -1.91
N PRO A 90 -6.58 12.78 -0.74
CA PRO A 90 -7.12 11.47 -0.40
C PRO A 90 -8.64 11.40 -0.28
N VAL A 91 -9.30 12.48 0.12
CA VAL A 91 -10.77 12.51 0.16
C VAL A 91 -11.33 12.39 -1.26
N PHE A 92 -10.82 13.15 -2.22
CA PHE A 92 -11.22 13.02 -3.62
C PHE A 92 -10.88 11.64 -4.19
N PHE A 93 -9.70 11.11 -3.86
CA PHE A 93 -9.30 9.76 -4.22
C PHE A 93 -10.27 8.70 -3.66
N SER A 94 -10.66 8.84 -2.40
CA SER A 94 -11.63 7.96 -1.75
C SER A 94 -13.01 8.05 -2.39
N LEU A 95 -13.49 9.26 -2.72
CA LEU A 95 -14.78 9.47 -3.38
C LEU A 95 -14.82 8.85 -4.78
N ALA A 96 -13.72 8.85 -5.53
CA ALA A 96 -13.64 8.18 -6.82
C ALA A 96 -13.90 6.66 -6.73
N HIS A 97 -13.61 6.04 -5.57
CA HIS A 97 -13.88 4.63 -5.32
C HIS A 97 -15.34 4.32 -4.95
N LEU A 98 -16.15 5.35 -4.66
CA LEU A 98 -17.52 5.16 -4.20
C LEU A 98 -18.39 4.44 -5.26
N ASN A 99 -18.21 4.76 -6.55
CA ASN A 99 -18.96 4.13 -7.63
C ASN A 99 -18.73 2.61 -7.70
N HIS A 100 -17.47 2.18 -7.55
CA HIS A 100 -17.13 0.76 -7.53
C HIS A 100 -17.76 0.04 -6.34
N MET A 101 -17.82 0.71 -5.20
CA MET A 101 -18.43 0.20 -3.98
C MET A 101 -19.95 0.07 -4.12
N MET A 102 -20.60 1.03 -4.78
CA MET A 102 -22.05 0.98 -5.08
C MET A 102 -22.38 -0.19 -5.98
N GLU A 103 -21.52 -0.49 -6.95
CA GLU A 103 -21.68 -1.67 -7.82
C GLU A 103 -21.62 -2.98 -7.02
N ILE A 104 -20.65 -3.11 -6.12
CA ILE A 104 -20.52 -4.30 -5.24
C ILE A 104 -21.75 -4.44 -4.35
N TYR A 105 -22.25 -3.34 -3.79
CA TYR A 105 -23.47 -3.34 -2.99
C TYR A 105 -24.67 -3.88 -3.77
N ASN A 106 -24.88 -3.35 -4.97
CA ASN A 106 -26.02 -3.77 -5.82
C ASN A 106 -25.94 -5.24 -6.23
N ARG A 107 -24.72 -5.77 -6.46
CA ARG A 107 -24.52 -7.20 -6.84
C ARG A 107 -24.81 -8.17 -5.69
N HIS A 108 -24.42 -7.84 -4.47
CA HIS A 108 -24.42 -8.79 -3.36
C HIS A 108 -25.65 -8.73 -2.46
N ARG A 109 -26.62 -7.82 -2.70
CA ARG A 109 -27.84 -7.64 -1.89
C ARG A 109 -27.58 -7.66 -0.37
N TYR A 110 -26.48 -7.03 0.07
CA TYR A 110 -26.17 -6.93 1.49
C TYR A 110 -27.21 -6.08 2.22
N SER A 111 -27.43 -6.37 3.52
CA SER A 111 -28.19 -5.44 4.37
C SER A 111 -27.46 -4.08 4.42
N LEU A 112 -28.21 -2.98 4.46
CA LEU A 112 -27.68 -1.61 4.48
C LEU A 112 -26.58 -1.43 5.53
N LEU A 113 -26.74 -2.00 6.73
CA LEU A 113 -25.76 -1.91 7.80
C LEU A 113 -24.44 -2.62 7.45
N LYS A 114 -24.49 -3.82 6.86
CA LYS A 114 -23.27 -4.53 6.44
C LYS A 114 -22.57 -3.78 5.31
N ALA A 115 -23.34 -3.29 4.35
CA ALA A 115 -22.81 -2.52 3.23
C ALA A 115 -22.10 -1.25 3.71
N SER A 116 -22.74 -0.46 4.57
CA SER A 116 -22.16 0.80 5.10
C SER A 116 -20.89 0.54 5.91
N MET A 117 -20.83 -0.54 6.69
CA MET A 117 -19.59 -0.89 7.42
C MET A 117 -18.45 -1.29 6.48
N VAL A 118 -18.74 -2.07 5.43
CA VAL A 118 -17.73 -2.47 4.44
C VAL A 118 -17.23 -1.25 3.67
N ILE A 119 -18.17 -0.42 3.19
CA ILE A 119 -17.86 0.82 2.47
C ILE A 119 -17.07 1.78 3.36
N GLY A 120 -17.54 2.06 4.58
CA GLY A 120 -16.89 2.97 5.50
C GLY A 120 -15.46 2.54 5.84
N ARG A 121 -15.24 1.24 6.08
CA ARG A 121 -13.89 0.70 6.30
C ARG A 121 -12.99 0.88 5.09
N GLN A 122 -13.50 0.61 3.89
CA GLN A 122 -12.73 0.76 2.65
C GLN A 122 -12.38 2.24 2.40
N LEU A 123 -13.36 3.14 2.48
CA LEU A 123 -13.13 4.58 2.32
C LEU A 123 -12.13 5.10 3.35
N GLY A 124 -12.28 4.72 4.62
CA GLY A 124 -11.34 5.10 5.68
C GLY A 124 -9.91 4.63 5.37
N TYR A 125 -9.74 3.38 4.95
CA TYR A 125 -8.44 2.86 4.54
C TYR A 125 -7.87 3.62 3.34
N THR A 126 -8.71 3.92 2.34
CA THR A 126 -8.30 4.65 1.13
C THR A 126 -7.84 6.07 1.46
N VAL A 127 -8.51 6.75 2.41
CA VAL A 127 -8.08 8.07 2.90
C VAL A 127 -6.73 7.99 3.61
N ILE A 128 -6.55 7.02 4.52
CA ILE A 128 -5.29 6.84 5.26
C ILE A 128 -4.14 6.53 4.29
N PHE A 129 -4.34 5.58 3.38
CA PHE A 129 -3.35 5.25 2.37
C PHE A 129 -3.07 6.43 1.44
N GLY A 130 -4.11 7.12 0.98
CA GLY A 130 -4.00 8.28 0.12
C GLY A 130 -3.23 9.43 0.77
N SER A 131 -3.43 9.69 2.07
CA SER A 131 -2.66 10.67 2.84
C SER A 131 -1.18 10.28 2.91
N TYR A 132 -0.88 9.01 3.15
CA TYR A 132 0.47 8.48 3.13
C TYR A 132 1.13 8.62 1.74
N ALA A 133 0.43 8.28 0.67
CA ALA A 133 0.94 8.40 -0.70
C ALA A 133 1.17 9.86 -1.10
N SER A 134 0.25 10.78 -0.71
CA SER A 134 0.43 12.22 -0.92
C SER A 134 1.62 12.78 -0.14
N PHE A 135 1.79 12.35 1.10
CA PHE A 135 2.96 12.67 1.92
C PHE A 135 4.27 12.19 1.24
N LEU A 136 4.32 10.94 0.77
CA LEU A 136 5.48 10.41 0.07
C LEU A 136 5.81 11.24 -1.17
N PHE A 137 4.81 11.55 -2.00
CA PHE A 137 4.99 12.34 -3.21
C PHE A 137 5.58 13.72 -2.92
N ILE A 138 5.01 14.44 -1.95
CA ILE A 138 5.47 15.79 -1.58
C ILE A 138 6.86 15.75 -0.97
N ARG A 139 7.16 14.76 -0.11
CA ARG A 139 8.46 14.64 0.57
C ARG A 139 9.58 14.22 -0.36
N THR A 140 9.34 13.27 -1.26
CA THR A 140 10.36 12.74 -2.16
C THR A 140 10.44 13.49 -3.49
N GLY A 141 9.37 14.19 -3.90
CA GLY A 141 9.27 14.84 -5.20
C GLY A 141 9.18 13.88 -6.39
N HIS A 142 9.06 12.57 -6.14
CA HIS A 142 9.04 11.54 -7.17
C HIS A 142 7.77 10.71 -7.12
N LEU A 143 7.15 10.49 -8.29
CA LEU A 143 5.96 9.65 -8.44
C LEU A 143 6.25 8.17 -8.13
N VAL A 144 7.50 7.74 -8.27
CA VAL A 144 7.90 6.34 -8.05
C VAL A 144 7.63 5.90 -6.62
N SER A 145 7.86 6.77 -5.63
CA SER A 145 7.67 6.45 -4.21
C SER A 145 6.23 6.05 -3.86
N PRO A 146 5.20 6.87 -4.15
CA PRO A 146 3.82 6.48 -3.90
C PRO A 146 3.35 5.34 -4.83
N LEU A 147 3.84 5.26 -6.07
CA LEU A 147 3.50 4.19 -7.00
C LEU A 147 3.94 2.82 -6.46
N VAL A 148 5.20 2.68 -6.03
CA VAL A 148 5.71 1.42 -5.46
C VAL A 148 4.96 1.07 -4.18
N ALA A 149 4.67 2.05 -3.31
CA ALA A 149 3.87 1.83 -2.11
C ALA A 149 2.46 1.35 -2.46
N HIS A 150 1.84 1.90 -3.52
CA HIS A 150 0.50 1.54 -3.97
C HIS A 150 0.46 0.12 -4.55
N MET A 151 1.38 -0.20 -5.45
CA MET A 151 1.53 -1.56 -6.00
C MET A 151 1.73 -2.59 -4.87
N PHE A 152 2.57 -2.27 -3.88
CA PHE A 152 2.79 -3.12 -2.72
C PHE A 152 1.52 -3.32 -1.88
N CYS A 153 0.76 -2.25 -1.63
CA CYS A 153 -0.51 -2.33 -0.90
C CYS A 153 -1.55 -3.17 -1.65
N ASN A 154 -1.66 -3.03 -2.97
CA ASN A 154 -2.58 -3.83 -3.79
C ASN A 154 -2.16 -5.31 -3.82
N TYR A 155 -0.86 -5.60 -3.84
CA TYR A 155 -0.34 -6.97 -3.76
C TYR A 155 -0.58 -7.62 -2.39
N MET A 156 -0.34 -6.89 -1.31
CA MET A 156 -0.48 -7.40 0.06
C MET A 156 -1.93 -7.42 0.55
N GLY A 157 -2.79 -6.60 -0.03
CA GLY A 157 -4.15 -6.36 0.44
C GLY A 157 -4.20 -5.50 1.70
N LEU A 158 -5.37 -5.47 2.37
CA LEU A 158 -5.54 -4.73 3.61
C LEU A 158 -4.65 -5.30 4.73
N PRO A 159 -3.93 -4.47 5.50
CA PRO A 159 -3.16 -4.94 6.64
C PRO A 159 -4.09 -5.56 7.66
N VAL A 160 -3.74 -6.76 8.10
CA VAL A 160 -4.51 -7.51 9.10
C VAL A 160 -4.17 -6.94 10.48
N ILE A 161 -4.98 -5.96 10.93
CA ILE A 161 -4.77 -5.23 12.18
C ILE A 161 -5.17 -6.07 13.40
N PHE A 162 -6.19 -6.93 13.25
CA PHE A 162 -6.71 -7.76 14.32
C PHE A 162 -6.65 -9.25 13.96
N VAL A 163 -5.55 -9.91 14.30
CA VAL A 163 -5.49 -11.37 14.31
C VAL A 163 -5.55 -11.86 15.74
N ARG A 164 -6.59 -12.61 16.08
CA ARG A 164 -6.74 -13.30 17.38
C ARG A 164 -5.70 -14.42 17.57
N ARG A 165 -4.55 -14.34 16.93
CA ARG A 165 -3.51 -15.37 16.97
C ARG A 165 -2.19 -14.85 17.51
N LYS A 166 -1.77 -15.46 18.64
CA LYS A 166 -0.42 -15.52 19.25
C LYS A 166 0.32 -14.19 19.37
N GLY A 167 0.70 -13.82 20.58
CA GLY A 167 1.39 -12.59 20.95
C GLY A 167 2.58 -12.20 20.05
N LEU A 168 3.28 -13.17 19.43
CA LEU A 168 4.37 -12.93 18.49
C LEU A 168 3.95 -12.12 17.24
N VAL A 169 2.78 -12.43 16.66
CA VAL A 169 2.28 -11.72 15.46
C VAL A 169 1.89 -10.30 15.81
N THR A 170 1.22 -10.12 16.95
CA THR A 170 0.87 -8.79 17.47
C THR A 170 2.12 -7.98 17.79
N LEU A 171 3.10 -8.58 18.43
CA LEU A 171 4.38 -7.94 18.73
C LEU A 171 5.11 -7.51 17.45
N ALA A 172 5.19 -8.38 16.45
CA ALA A 172 5.80 -8.08 15.15
C ALA A 172 5.05 -6.95 14.42
N PHE A 173 3.71 -6.92 14.50
CA PHE A 173 2.91 -5.85 13.94
C PHE A 173 3.19 -4.51 14.64
N VAL A 174 3.17 -4.49 15.97
CA VAL A 174 3.43 -3.26 16.74
C VAL A 174 4.86 -2.77 16.51
N ALA A 175 5.86 -3.64 16.63
CA ALA A 175 7.26 -3.30 16.39
C ALA A 175 7.47 -2.76 14.96
N GLY A 176 6.91 -3.43 13.96
CA GLY A 176 7.00 -2.98 12.58
C GLY A 176 6.27 -1.66 12.31
N THR A 177 5.17 -1.40 13.00
CA THR A 177 4.46 -0.12 12.87
C THR A 177 5.26 1.01 13.51
N VAL A 178 5.81 0.80 14.71
CA VAL A 178 6.66 1.78 15.40
C VAL A 178 7.92 2.07 14.58
N THR A 179 8.60 1.03 14.09
CA THR A 179 9.77 1.19 13.21
C THR A 179 9.42 1.95 11.92
N PHE A 180 8.29 1.61 11.29
CA PHE A 180 7.82 2.31 10.09
C PHE A 180 7.59 3.81 10.35
N LEU A 181 6.88 4.15 11.42
CA LEU A 181 6.63 5.56 11.77
C LEU A 181 7.92 6.29 12.15
N GLY A 182 8.83 5.65 12.88
CA GLY A 182 10.11 6.24 13.25
C GLY A 182 11.05 6.47 12.06
N LEU A 183 11.03 5.58 11.08
CA LEU A 183 11.87 5.68 9.88
C LEU A 183 11.22 6.52 8.76
N LEU A 184 9.92 6.76 8.80
CA LEU A 184 9.19 7.45 7.75
C LEU A 184 9.80 8.84 7.44
N PHE A 185 10.02 9.66 8.46
CA PHE A 185 10.57 11.00 8.29
C PHE A 185 12.04 11.02 7.85
N PRO A 186 12.96 10.26 8.48
CA PRO A 186 14.37 10.28 8.07
C PRO A 186 14.59 9.70 6.66
N ILE A 187 13.85 8.62 6.28
CA ILE A 187 14.02 8.00 4.95
C ILE A 187 13.40 8.85 3.83
N THR A 188 12.41 9.68 4.13
CA THR A 188 11.74 10.53 3.12
C THR A 188 12.28 11.95 3.10
N GLN A 189 13.45 12.22 3.66
CA GLN A 189 14.04 13.58 3.66
C GLN A 189 14.21 14.09 2.23
N PRO A 190 13.72 15.31 1.91
CA PRO A 190 13.82 15.88 0.55
C PRO A 190 15.24 15.91 0.01
N ASN A 191 16.24 16.18 0.87
CA ASN A 191 17.64 16.26 0.50
C ASN A 191 18.24 14.93 0.00
N MET A 192 17.58 13.80 0.27
CA MET A 192 18.01 12.48 -0.24
C MET A 192 17.57 12.23 -1.68
N TYR A 193 16.53 12.93 -2.14
CA TYR A 193 15.85 12.62 -3.42
C TYR A 193 15.91 13.76 -4.42
N ASN A 194 16.11 15.00 -3.97
CA ASN A 194 16.05 16.17 -4.82
C ASN A 194 17.24 17.08 -4.55
N GLU A 195 18.11 17.33 -5.58
CA GLU A 195 18.84 18.55 -5.66
C GLU A 195 17.83 19.65 -5.94
N ARG A 196 17.61 20.57 -4.98
CA ARG A 196 16.74 21.73 -5.16
C ARG A 196 17.25 22.57 -6.33
N THR A 197 16.73 22.34 -7.52
CA THR A 197 16.89 23.24 -8.63
C THR A 197 16.02 24.46 -8.36
N ASN A 198 16.65 25.59 -8.05
CA ASN A 198 16.02 26.85 -7.63
C ASN A 198 15.11 27.50 -8.70
N ASN A 199 14.69 26.83 -9.75
CA ASN A 199 14.05 27.41 -10.91
C ASN A 199 12.51 27.29 -10.99
N CYS A 200 11.86 26.65 -10.02
CA CYS A 200 10.41 26.47 -10.07
C CYS A 200 9.70 27.33 -9.00
N ARG A 201 9.32 28.55 -9.35
CA ARG A 201 8.68 29.53 -8.42
C ARG A 201 7.40 29.03 -7.76
N CYS A 202 6.60 28.22 -8.45
CA CYS A 202 5.35 27.66 -7.91
C CYS A 202 5.61 26.60 -6.81
N TRP A 203 6.75 25.91 -6.89
CA TRP A 203 7.10 24.84 -5.96
C TRP A 203 7.89 25.33 -4.73
N GLN A 204 8.64 26.42 -4.90
CA GLN A 204 9.56 26.95 -3.87
C GLN A 204 8.85 27.51 -2.62
N GLY A 205 7.66 28.08 -2.77
CA GLY A 205 6.91 28.64 -1.64
C GLY A 205 6.07 27.63 -0.86
N SER A 206 5.85 26.44 -1.42
CA SER A 206 4.91 25.44 -0.87
C SER A 206 5.59 24.21 -0.24
N CYS A 207 6.91 24.06 -0.38
CA CYS A 207 7.67 22.91 0.09
C CYS A 207 8.68 23.25 1.19
N SER A 208 8.60 24.41 1.85
CA SER A 208 9.31 24.63 3.10
C SER A 208 8.60 23.84 4.22
N TRP A 209 9.29 22.85 4.73
CA TRP A 209 8.91 22.04 5.88
C TRP A 209 9.54 22.58 7.17
N ASP A 210 9.74 23.89 7.24
CA ASP A 210 10.25 24.62 8.41
C ASP A 210 9.17 24.73 9.49
#